data_fc50fe2df36690f39ab3d7c7147ade00
#
_entry.id   fc50fe2df36690f39ab3d7c7147ade00
#
_cell.length_a   1.000
_cell.length_b   1.000
_cell.length_c   1.000
_cell.angle_alpha   90.00
_cell.angle_beta   90.00
_cell.angle_gamma   90.00
#
_symmetry.space_group_name_H-M   'P 1'
#
loop_
_entity.id
_entity.type
_entity.pdbx_description
1 polymer ?
#
loop_
_entity_poly.entity_id
_entity_poly.type
_entity_poly.pdbx_seq_one_letter_code
_entity_poly.pdbx_strand_id
1 'polypeptide(L)'
;LTWRIVGTLDTFLISTFLIHYINDTNYLDSALIGGWISGLEIITKTILYYLHERFWYTVNWISSNQIRHIIKTVSWRLIGAIDTIILVFLVFYFMTGTIKQAPEVAISIFSIEIITKMVLYYIHERIWIKSNWGVVKQKN
;
A
#
# COMPACT_ATOMS: atom_id res chain seq x y z
N LEU A 1 -5.08 0.25 -12.99
CA LEU A 1 -4.56 -1.12 -12.93
C LEU A 1 -3.04 -1.13 -12.74
N THR A 2 -2.30 -0.41 -13.59
CA THR A 2 -0.83 -0.36 -13.60
C THR A 2 -0.24 0.11 -12.26
N TRP A 3 -0.82 1.13 -11.62
CA TRP A 3 -0.39 1.59 -10.30
C TRP A 3 -0.49 0.49 -9.22
N ARG A 4 -1.52 -0.34 -9.27
CA ARG A 4 -1.66 -1.46 -8.31
C ARG A 4 -0.53 -2.49 -8.47
N ILE A 5 -0.15 -2.79 -9.71
CA ILE A 5 0.97 -3.70 -10.00
C ILE A 5 2.27 -3.12 -9.45
N VAL A 6 2.56 -1.85 -9.75
CA VAL A 6 3.76 -1.15 -9.25
C VAL A 6 3.79 -1.15 -7.71
N GLY A 7 2.67 -0.79 -7.07
CA GLY A 7 2.58 -0.78 -5.61
C GLY A 7 2.76 -2.16 -4.97
N THR A 8 2.24 -3.22 -5.58
CA THR A 8 2.42 -4.59 -5.08
C THR A 8 3.86 -5.08 -5.21
N LEU A 9 4.52 -4.78 -6.33
CA LEU A 9 5.93 -5.09 -6.53
C LEU A 9 6.81 -4.34 -5.53
N ASP A 10 6.51 -3.07 -5.27
CA ASP A 10 7.18 -2.26 -4.26
C ASP A 10 7.09 -2.90 -2.88
N THR A 11 5.88 -3.25 -2.41
CA THR A 11 5.67 -3.95 -1.14
C THR A 11 6.44 -5.27 -1.08
N PHE A 12 6.40 -6.06 -2.14
CA PHE A 12 7.10 -7.34 -2.21
C PHE A 12 8.62 -7.17 -2.06
N LEU A 13 9.20 -6.25 -2.81
CA LEU A 13 10.65 -5.99 -2.79
C LEU A 13 11.11 -5.44 -1.43
N ILE A 14 10.39 -4.45 -0.89
CA ILE A 14 10.73 -3.84 0.40
C ILE A 14 10.60 -4.87 1.52
N SER A 15 9.51 -5.62 1.56
CA SER A 15 9.28 -6.65 2.59
C SER A 15 10.36 -7.72 2.53
N THR A 16 10.68 -8.23 1.35
CA THR A 16 11.72 -9.24 1.17
C THR A 16 13.08 -8.74 1.63
N PHE A 17 13.45 -7.54 1.21
CA PHE A 17 14.76 -6.95 1.55
C PHE A 17 14.87 -6.67 3.05
N LEU A 18 13.87 -6.05 3.65
CA LEU A 18 13.92 -5.68 5.07
C LEU A 18 13.85 -6.90 5.99
N ILE A 19 13.03 -7.90 5.66
CA ILE A 19 12.95 -9.13 6.45
C ILE A 19 14.29 -9.87 6.40
N HIS A 20 14.91 -9.94 5.22
CA HIS A 20 16.23 -10.51 5.08
C HIS A 20 17.28 -9.77 5.92
N TYR A 21 17.27 -8.44 5.86
CA TYR A 21 18.26 -7.61 6.56
C TYR A 21 18.08 -7.61 8.08
N ILE A 22 16.83 -7.51 8.57
CA ILE A 22 16.53 -7.40 10.02
C ILE A 22 16.66 -8.78 10.70
N ASN A 23 16.25 -9.84 10.03
CA ASN A 23 16.15 -11.19 10.63
C ASN A 23 17.34 -12.09 10.29
N ASP A 24 18.24 -11.67 9.41
CA ASP A 24 19.34 -12.50 8.90
C ASP A 24 18.83 -13.86 8.35
N THR A 25 17.65 -13.85 7.73
CA THR A 25 17.02 -15.03 7.14
C THR A 25 17.46 -15.22 5.70
N ASN A 26 17.32 -16.46 5.19
CA ASN A 26 17.53 -16.78 3.78
C ASN A 26 16.68 -15.90 2.88
N TYR A 27 17.20 -15.51 1.71
CA TYR A 27 16.42 -14.75 0.70
C TYR A 27 15.14 -15.46 0.28
N LEU A 28 15.16 -16.80 0.21
CA LEU A 28 13.98 -17.57 -0.16
C LEU A 28 12.85 -17.44 0.87
N ASP A 29 13.19 -17.58 2.15
CA ASP A 29 12.21 -17.45 3.24
C ASP A 29 11.69 -16.02 3.35
N SER A 30 12.57 -15.03 3.18
CA SER A 30 12.18 -13.62 3.15
C SER A 30 11.26 -13.30 1.96
N ALA A 31 11.51 -13.89 0.79
CA ALA A 31 10.68 -13.75 -0.39
C ALA A 31 9.31 -14.44 -0.24
N LEU A 32 9.24 -15.57 0.46
CA LEU A 32 7.97 -16.22 0.77
C LEU A 32 7.13 -15.35 1.72
N ILE A 33 7.72 -14.81 2.76
CA ILE A 33 7.03 -13.90 3.70
C ILE A 33 6.59 -12.62 2.97
N GLY A 34 7.47 -11.99 2.20
CA GLY A 34 7.15 -10.82 1.39
C GLY A 34 6.05 -11.08 0.35
N GLY A 35 6.04 -12.27 -0.23
CA GLY A 35 4.99 -12.72 -1.15
C GLY A 35 3.62 -12.85 -0.47
N TRP A 36 3.57 -13.41 0.73
CA TRP A 36 2.34 -13.46 1.52
C TRP A 36 1.86 -12.07 1.93
N ILE A 37 2.76 -11.20 2.38
CA ILE A 37 2.44 -9.81 2.74
C ILE A 37 1.82 -9.10 1.53
N SER A 38 2.50 -9.07 0.39
CA SER A 38 2.03 -8.37 -0.80
C SER A 38 0.75 -8.96 -1.39
N GLY A 39 0.60 -10.28 -1.37
CA GLY A 39 -0.60 -10.96 -1.84
C GLY A 39 -1.83 -10.68 -0.98
N LEU A 40 -1.69 -10.76 0.34
CA LEU A 40 -2.76 -10.46 1.28
C LEU A 40 -3.12 -8.97 1.25
N GLU A 41 -2.13 -8.09 1.06
CA GLU A 41 -2.35 -6.64 0.94
C GLU A 41 -3.28 -6.27 -0.22
N ILE A 42 -3.18 -6.98 -1.35
CA ILE A 42 -4.11 -6.77 -2.47
C ILE A 42 -5.55 -7.08 -2.04
N ILE A 43 -5.74 -8.18 -1.33
CA ILE A 43 -7.07 -8.65 -0.91
C ILE A 43 -7.65 -7.69 0.14
N THR A 44 -6.92 -7.43 1.21
CA THR A 44 -7.37 -6.56 2.31
C THR A 44 -7.67 -5.14 1.80
N LYS A 45 -6.77 -4.54 1.04
CA LYS A 45 -6.96 -3.20 0.48
C LYS A 45 -8.13 -3.14 -0.52
N THR A 46 -8.41 -4.21 -1.24
CA THR A 46 -9.58 -4.24 -2.14
C THR A 46 -10.88 -4.23 -1.34
N ILE A 47 -10.96 -5.04 -0.28
CA ILE A 47 -12.12 -5.09 0.61
C ILE A 47 -12.29 -3.76 1.35
N LEU A 48 -11.21 -3.24 1.94
CA LEU A 48 -11.23 -1.96 2.66
C LEU A 48 -11.60 -0.79 1.76
N TYR A 49 -11.12 -0.79 0.50
CA TYR A 49 -11.49 0.23 -0.47
C TYR A 49 -12.99 0.21 -0.75
N TYR A 50 -13.57 -0.96 -0.96
CA TYR A 50 -15.00 -1.10 -1.18
C TYR A 50 -15.81 -0.59 0.03
N LEU A 51 -15.43 -0.99 1.25
CA LEU A 51 -16.10 -0.56 2.47
C LEU A 51 -15.97 0.96 2.70
N HIS A 52 -14.78 1.50 2.50
CA HIS A 52 -14.49 2.92 2.62
C HIS A 52 -15.31 3.74 1.60
N GLU A 53 -15.35 3.31 0.34
CA GLU A 53 -16.14 3.97 -0.68
C GLU A 53 -17.65 3.95 -0.33
N ARG A 54 -18.15 2.80 0.10
CA ARG A 54 -19.53 2.64 0.51
C ARG A 54 -19.87 3.53 1.73
N PHE A 55 -18.98 3.64 2.69
CA PHE A 55 -19.15 4.56 3.82
C PHE A 55 -19.27 6.01 3.34
N TRP A 56 -18.43 6.45 2.41
CA TRP A 56 -18.45 7.81 1.90
C TRP A 56 -19.70 8.13 1.08
N TYR A 57 -20.40 7.17 0.52
CA TYR A 57 -21.71 7.39 -0.10
C TYR A 57 -22.78 7.80 0.91
N THR A 58 -22.66 7.39 2.17
CA THR A 58 -23.63 7.72 3.22
C THR A 58 -23.33 9.06 3.92
N VAL A 59 -22.13 9.62 3.71
CA VAL A 59 -21.68 10.88 4.33
C VAL A 59 -22.20 12.07 3.54
N ASN A 60 -23.30 12.69 4.02
CA ASN A 60 -23.93 13.83 3.37
C ASN A 60 -23.78 15.16 4.14
N TRP A 61 -23.14 15.15 5.31
CA TRP A 61 -23.02 16.29 6.21
C TRP A 61 -21.87 17.26 5.88
N ILE A 62 -21.02 16.93 4.90
CA ILE A 62 -19.96 17.80 4.42
C ILE A 62 -20.43 18.48 3.15
N SER A 63 -20.76 19.78 3.25
CA SER A 63 -21.32 20.56 2.14
C SER A 63 -20.27 20.99 1.09
N SER A 64 -18.99 21.09 1.47
CA SER A 64 -17.93 21.49 0.54
C SER A 64 -17.31 20.28 -0.16
N ASN A 65 -17.42 20.25 -1.50
CA ASN A 65 -16.81 19.18 -2.31
C ASN A 65 -15.31 19.06 -2.13
N GLN A 66 -14.57 20.18 -2.01
CA GLN A 66 -13.13 20.18 -1.84
C GLN A 66 -12.72 19.57 -0.50
N ILE A 67 -13.37 19.98 0.59
CA ILE A 67 -13.11 19.43 1.94
C ILE A 67 -13.43 17.94 1.98
N ARG A 68 -14.55 17.53 1.37
CA ARG A 68 -14.93 16.12 1.26
C ARG A 68 -13.86 15.28 0.57
N HIS A 69 -13.28 15.75 -0.55
CA HIS A 69 -12.21 15.05 -1.25
C HIS A 69 -10.94 14.94 -0.41
N ILE A 70 -10.55 16.00 0.30
CA ILE A 70 -9.37 16.00 1.17
C ILE A 70 -9.55 14.97 2.30
N ILE A 71 -10.67 15.03 3.03
CA ILE A 71 -10.92 14.13 4.16
C ILE A 71 -11.00 12.68 3.68
N LYS A 72 -11.65 12.42 2.54
CA LYS A 72 -11.73 11.09 1.94
C LYS A 72 -10.34 10.55 1.60
N THR A 73 -9.47 11.39 1.04
CA THR A 73 -8.10 11.01 0.69
C THR A 73 -7.25 10.73 1.92
N VAL A 74 -7.34 11.58 2.95
CA VAL A 74 -6.60 11.41 4.20
C VAL A 74 -7.07 10.15 4.94
N SER A 75 -8.38 9.96 5.06
CA SER A 75 -8.95 8.77 5.72
C SER A 75 -8.56 7.48 5.02
N TRP A 76 -8.54 7.46 3.69
CA TRP A 76 -8.07 6.29 2.92
C TRP A 76 -6.60 5.98 3.19
N ARG A 77 -5.75 7.00 3.25
CA ARG A 77 -4.33 6.82 3.57
C ARG A 77 -4.11 6.27 4.98
N LEU A 78 -4.87 6.76 5.96
CA LEU A 78 -4.80 6.27 7.34
C LEU A 78 -5.25 4.81 7.45
N ILE A 79 -6.36 4.45 6.83
CA ILE A 79 -6.85 3.06 6.78
C ILE A 79 -5.81 2.14 6.13
N GLY A 80 -5.27 2.55 4.99
CA GLY A 80 -4.23 1.78 4.29
C GLY A 80 -2.94 1.62 5.11
N ALA A 81 -2.55 2.63 5.88
CA ALA A 81 -1.40 2.58 6.78
C ALA A 81 -1.60 1.57 7.93
N ILE A 82 -2.76 1.64 8.58
CA ILE A 82 -3.12 0.71 9.67
C ILE A 82 -3.20 -0.73 9.13
N ASP A 83 -3.83 -0.93 7.98
CA ASP A 83 -3.90 -2.23 7.31
C ASP A 83 -2.52 -2.83 7.06
N THR A 84 -1.59 -2.06 6.49
CA THR A 84 -0.23 -2.52 6.23
C THR A 84 0.49 -2.92 7.52
N ILE A 85 0.41 -2.10 8.58
CA ILE A 85 1.08 -2.39 9.86
C ILE A 85 0.52 -3.68 10.48
N ILE A 86 -0.80 -3.82 10.55
CA ILE A 86 -1.46 -5.00 11.12
C ILE A 86 -1.12 -6.24 10.31
N LEU A 87 -1.19 -6.15 8.98
CA LEU A 87 -0.97 -7.26 8.09
C LEU A 87 0.48 -7.75 8.15
N VAL A 88 1.45 -6.85 8.08
CA VAL A 88 2.87 -7.20 8.19
C VAL A 88 3.15 -7.82 9.55
N PHE A 89 2.62 -7.24 10.63
CA PHE A 89 2.77 -7.79 11.97
C PHE A 89 2.23 -9.22 12.06
N LEU A 90 1.02 -9.46 11.58
CA LEU A 90 0.37 -10.77 11.65
C LEU A 90 1.10 -11.81 10.78
N VAL A 91 1.41 -11.49 9.52
CA VAL A 91 2.09 -12.42 8.62
C VAL A 91 3.47 -12.76 9.16
N PHE A 92 4.23 -11.78 9.58
CA PHE A 92 5.56 -12.00 10.15
C PHE A 92 5.49 -12.85 11.42
N TYR A 93 4.57 -12.54 12.32
CA TYR A 93 4.38 -13.33 13.55
C TYR A 93 3.99 -14.78 13.28
N PHE A 94 3.04 -15.02 12.37
CA PHE A 94 2.60 -16.39 12.06
C PHE A 94 3.67 -17.21 11.34
N MET A 95 4.50 -16.58 10.54
CA MET A 95 5.53 -17.28 9.77
C MET A 95 6.85 -17.48 10.54
N THR A 96 7.19 -16.58 11.44
CA THR A 96 8.46 -16.65 12.20
C THR A 96 8.30 -17.03 13.67
N GLY A 97 7.10 -16.88 14.23
CA GLY A 97 6.83 -17.12 15.65
C GLY A 97 7.44 -16.10 16.62
N THR A 98 8.09 -15.04 16.11
CA THR A 98 8.81 -14.05 16.92
C THR A 98 8.00 -12.77 17.12
N ILE A 99 7.37 -12.64 18.29
CA ILE A 99 6.62 -11.44 18.66
C ILE A 99 7.51 -10.20 18.85
N LYS A 100 8.75 -10.40 19.29
CA LYS A 100 9.63 -9.27 19.67
C LYS A 100 10.05 -8.42 18.47
N GLN A 101 10.28 -9.04 17.33
CA GLN A 101 10.74 -8.36 16.10
C GLN A 101 9.60 -7.91 15.19
N ALA A 102 8.39 -8.45 15.36
CA ALA A 102 7.25 -8.16 14.50
C ALA A 102 6.87 -6.66 14.45
N PRO A 103 6.84 -5.89 15.56
CA PRO A 103 6.58 -4.45 15.50
C PRO A 103 7.67 -3.68 14.77
N GLU A 104 8.94 -4.02 14.99
CA GLU A 104 10.07 -3.36 14.33
C GLU A 104 10.03 -3.55 12.83
N VAL A 105 9.80 -4.78 12.37
CA VAL A 105 9.66 -5.12 10.95
C VAL A 105 8.45 -4.39 10.35
N ALA A 106 7.31 -4.39 11.03
CA ALA A 106 6.09 -3.73 10.54
C ALA A 106 6.27 -2.22 10.37
N ILE A 107 6.85 -1.54 11.36
CA ILE A 107 7.09 -0.10 11.31
C ILE A 107 8.15 0.24 10.26
N SER A 108 9.20 -0.55 10.14
CA SER A 108 10.26 -0.34 9.15
C SER A 108 9.74 -0.48 7.72
N ILE A 109 8.99 -1.55 7.42
CA ILE A 109 8.35 -1.75 6.12
C ILE A 109 7.42 -0.59 5.81
N PHE A 110 6.52 -0.25 6.72
CA PHE A 110 5.57 0.84 6.56
C PHE A 110 6.26 2.19 6.28
N SER A 111 7.30 2.53 7.04
CA SER A 111 7.99 3.81 6.89
C SER A 111 8.68 3.94 5.53
N ILE A 112 9.33 2.87 5.06
CA ILE A 112 10.00 2.88 3.76
C ILE A 112 8.96 2.86 2.63
N GLU A 113 7.89 2.09 2.75
CA GLU A 113 6.81 2.05 1.76
C GLU A 113 6.16 3.41 1.51
N ILE A 114 5.96 4.23 2.54
CA ILE A 114 5.41 5.58 2.34
C ILE A 114 6.31 6.38 1.41
N ILE A 115 7.61 6.36 1.65
CA ILE A 115 8.58 7.13 0.88
C ILE A 115 8.67 6.61 -0.56
N THR A 116 8.84 5.29 -0.72
CA THR A 116 8.98 4.67 -2.05
C THR A 116 7.71 4.82 -2.88
N LYS A 117 6.53 4.61 -2.29
CA LYS A 117 5.25 4.80 -2.98
C LYS A 117 5.02 6.25 -3.40
N MET A 118 5.47 7.23 -2.63
CA MET A 118 5.41 8.64 -3.05
C MET A 118 6.29 8.91 -4.27
N VAL A 119 7.52 8.43 -4.26
CA VAL A 119 8.47 8.58 -5.38
C VAL A 119 7.97 7.84 -6.62
N LEU A 120 7.56 6.58 -6.45
CA LEU A 120 7.04 5.75 -7.55
C LEU A 120 5.75 6.34 -8.15
N TYR A 121 4.86 6.88 -7.32
CA TYR A 121 3.65 7.55 -7.80
C TYR A 121 4.00 8.76 -8.67
N TYR A 122 4.94 9.59 -8.23
CA TYR A 122 5.39 10.73 -9.00
C TYR A 122 5.99 10.31 -10.35
N ILE A 123 6.84 9.28 -10.37
CA ILE A 123 7.45 8.76 -11.59
C ILE A 123 6.38 8.16 -12.51
N HIS A 124 5.48 7.36 -11.97
CA HIS A 124 4.38 6.75 -12.71
C HIS A 124 3.48 7.80 -13.37
N GLU A 125 3.11 8.84 -12.63
CA GLU A 125 2.29 9.93 -13.17
C GLU A 125 3.02 10.70 -14.29
N ARG A 126 4.32 10.95 -14.13
CA ARG A 126 5.16 11.58 -15.16
C ARG A 126 5.24 10.75 -16.45
N ILE A 127 5.35 9.43 -16.32
CA ILE A 127 5.38 8.52 -17.48
C ILE A 127 4.04 8.57 -18.20
N TRP A 128 2.93 8.55 -17.48
CA TRP A 128 1.58 8.61 -18.07
C TRP A 128 1.32 9.92 -18.78
N ILE A 129 1.71 11.05 -18.23
CA ILE A 129 1.57 12.37 -18.87
C ILE A 129 2.34 12.42 -20.17
N LYS A 130 3.55 11.81 -20.22
CA LYS A 130 4.37 11.77 -21.44
C LYS A 130 3.87 10.78 -22.50
N SER A 131 3.22 9.69 -22.10
CA SER A 131 2.83 8.62 -23.01
C SER A 131 1.62 8.96 -23.88
N ASN A 132 0.87 10.03 -23.57
CA ASN A 132 -0.37 10.42 -24.25
C ASN A 132 -1.40 9.28 -24.41
N TRP A 133 -1.22 8.19 -23.71
CA TRP A 133 -2.07 7.00 -23.81
C TRP A 133 -3.33 7.22 -22.98
N GLY A 134 -4.48 7.25 -23.62
CA GLY A 134 -5.77 7.44 -22.95
C GLY A 134 -6.25 8.90 -22.85
N VAL A 135 -5.50 9.86 -23.37
CA VAL A 135 -5.98 11.25 -23.49
C VAL A 135 -6.87 11.36 -24.74
N VAL A 136 -8.18 11.37 -24.53
CA VAL A 136 -9.12 11.76 -25.60
C VAL A 136 -8.88 13.24 -25.86
N LYS A 137 -8.22 13.58 -26.98
CA LYS A 137 -8.17 14.96 -27.46
C LYS A 137 -9.59 15.41 -27.72
N GLN A 138 -10.13 16.30 -26.87
CA GLN A 138 -11.33 17.02 -27.23
C GLN A 138 -11.01 17.81 -28.52
N LYS A 139 -11.64 17.42 -29.61
CA LYS A 139 -11.68 18.25 -30.83
C LYS A 139 -12.48 19.48 -30.49
N ASN A 140 -11.82 20.61 -30.41
CA ASN A 140 -12.47 21.91 -30.55
C ASN A 140 -12.96 22.10 -31.98
#